data_9edddcf8f3369dd06d1697b1c89c53a1
#
_entry.id   9edddcf8f3369dd06d1697b1c89c53a1
#
_cell.length_a   1.000
_cell.length_b   1.000
_cell.length_c   1.000
_cell.angle_alpha   90.00
_cell.angle_beta   90.00
_cell.angle_gamma   90.00
#
_symmetry.space_group_name_H-M   'P 1'
#
loop_
_entity.id
_entity.type
_entity.pdbx_description
1 polymer ?
#
loop_
_entity_poly.entity_id
_entity_poly.type
_entity_poly.pdbx_seq_one_letter_code
_entity_poly.pdbx_strand_id
1 'polypeptide(L)'
;MPEFAEPVTPGENDSGITRRHLPHLARAGATYFVTARLRAKPLTPAEVGFVKGQILAGDARYYDLIAIQIMPDHFHALLRPRPGFSLRRVMKGIKGVSARRLNHHRRSKGRLWQDESYDRIVRDQQELEEKIKYMFLNPVTVGLTTEPESYVGWYVK
;
A
#
# COMPACT_ATOMS: atom_id res chain seq x y z
N MET A 1 15.76 -10.66 3.21
CA MET A 1 14.35 -10.23 3.10
C MET A 1 13.87 -9.79 4.45
N PRO A 2 13.28 -8.62 4.53
CA PRO A 2 12.65 -8.27 5.79
C PRO A 2 11.56 -9.29 6.09
N GLU A 3 11.60 -9.82 7.30
CA GLU A 3 10.54 -10.65 7.79
C GLU A 3 9.30 -9.77 7.94
N PHE A 4 8.28 -10.04 7.15
CA PHE A 4 7.00 -9.38 7.34
C PHE A 4 6.38 -9.99 8.59
N ALA A 5 6.03 -9.13 9.54
CA ALA A 5 5.27 -9.59 10.69
C ALA A 5 4.06 -10.40 10.20
N GLU A 6 3.82 -11.53 10.82
CA GLU A 6 2.64 -12.31 10.55
C GLU A 6 1.39 -11.42 10.65
N PRO A 7 0.40 -11.63 9.79
CA PRO A 7 -0.85 -10.88 9.90
C PRO A 7 -1.38 -10.99 11.32
N VAL A 8 -1.63 -9.83 11.91
CA VAL A 8 -2.24 -9.82 13.23
C VAL A 8 -3.59 -10.52 13.10
N THR A 9 -3.79 -11.57 13.88
CA THR A 9 -5.08 -12.24 13.91
C THR A 9 -6.12 -11.22 14.38
N PRO A 10 -7.22 -11.02 13.64
CA PRO A 10 -8.22 -10.05 14.03
C PRO A 10 -8.76 -10.41 15.41
N GLY A 11 -8.51 -9.57 16.38
CA GLY A 11 -9.18 -9.65 17.66
C GLY A 11 -10.60 -9.13 17.55
N GLU A 12 -11.34 -9.25 18.62
CA GLU A 12 -12.74 -8.79 18.70
C GLU A 12 -12.92 -7.28 18.44
N ASN A 13 -11.81 -6.53 18.28
CA ASN A 13 -11.79 -5.08 18.05
C ASN A 13 -11.52 -4.71 16.59
N ASP A 14 -11.77 -5.60 15.65
CA ASP A 14 -11.63 -5.34 14.21
C ASP A 14 -12.80 -4.46 13.71
N SER A 15 -13.06 -3.37 14.45
CA SER A 15 -14.12 -2.43 14.11
C SER A 15 -13.76 -1.65 12.86
N GLY A 16 -14.66 -1.60 11.91
CA GLY A 16 -14.50 -0.85 10.66
C GLY A 16 -14.24 -1.70 9.44
N ILE A 17 -13.77 -2.94 9.58
CA ILE A 17 -13.66 -3.88 8.46
C ILE A 17 -14.48 -5.12 8.75
N THR A 18 -15.54 -5.32 7.97
CA THR A 18 -16.33 -6.54 8.02
C THR A 18 -16.15 -7.31 6.72
N ARG A 19 -16.16 -8.63 6.79
CA ARG A 19 -16.04 -9.50 5.62
C ARG A 19 -17.03 -9.14 4.50
N ARG A 20 -18.22 -8.68 4.86
CA ARG A 20 -19.29 -8.27 3.95
C ARG A 20 -18.88 -7.13 3.01
N HIS A 21 -18.00 -6.23 3.48
CA HIS A 21 -17.61 -5.02 2.75
C HIS A 21 -16.19 -5.11 2.18
N LEU A 22 -15.50 -6.25 2.33
CA LEU A 22 -14.17 -6.41 1.76
C LEU A 22 -14.26 -6.64 0.25
N PRO A 23 -13.32 -6.06 -0.52
CA PRO A 23 -13.21 -6.35 -1.95
C PRO A 23 -13.06 -7.83 -2.24
N HIS A 24 -13.49 -8.23 -3.42
CA HIS A 24 -13.37 -9.61 -3.91
C HIS A 24 -12.20 -9.73 -4.88
N LEU A 25 -11.51 -10.87 -4.80
CA LEU A 25 -10.45 -11.20 -5.72
C LEU A 25 -11.01 -11.34 -7.13
N ALA A 26 -10.41 -10.63 -8.10
CA ALA A 26 -10.84 -10.71 -9.48
C ALA A 26 -10.42 -12.04 -10.12
N ARG A 27 -11.26 -12.54 -11.04
CA ARG A 27 -10.99 -13.80 -11.75
C ARG A 27 -9.95 -13.66 -12.85
N ALA A 28 -9.81 -12.46 -13.43
CA ALA A 28 -8.88 -12.21 -14.52
C ALA A 28 -7.70 -11.36 -14.03
N GLY A 29 -6.49 -11.74 -14.49
CA GLY A 29 -5.26 -11.07 -14.11
C GLY A 29 -4.81 -11.40 -12.68
N ALA A 30 -3.54 -11.15 -12.42
CA ALA A 30 -2.96 -11.41 -11.10
C ALA A 30 -3.09 -10.19 -10.19
N THR A 31 -3.48 -10.43 -8.95
CA THR A 31 -3.46 -9.44 -7.88
C THR A 31 -2.20 -9.62 -7.06
N TYR A 32 -1.53 -8.52 -6.78
CA TYR A 32 -0.27 -8.52 -6.04
C TYR A 32 -0.41 -7.75 -4.73
N PHE A 33 0.20 -8.29 -3.70
CA PHE A 33 0.53 -7.56 -2.48
C PHE A 33 1.96 -7.06 -2.62
N VAL A 34 2.14 -5.75 -2.61
CA VAL A 34 3.47 -5.14 -2.80
C VAL A 34 3.86 -4.32 -1.59
N THR A 35 5.17 -4.27 -1.31
CA THR A 35 5.75 -3.44 -0.27
C THR A 35 6.92 -2.68 -0.86
N ALA A 36 6.93 -1.36 -0.70
CA ALA A 36 8.05 -0.50 -1.07
C ALA A 36 8.56 0.22 0.18
N ARG A 37 9.88 0.16 0.40
CA ARG A 37 10.51 0.79 1.57
C ARG A 37 11.22 2.07 1.21
N LEU A 38 11.12 3.03 2.10
CA LEU A 38 11.78 4.33 1.96
C LEU A 38 13.26 4.21 2.32
N ARG A 39 14.12 4.90 1.58
CA ARG A 39 15.55 5.06 1.89
C ARG A 39 15.82 6.35 2.67
N ALA A 40 14.99 7.35 2.41
CA ALA A 40 15.16 8.71 2.92
C ALA A 40 14.51 8.87 4.30
N LYS A 41 14.46 10.12 4.77
CA LYS A 41 13.77 10.47 6.02
C LYS A 41 12.31 9.99 5.98
N PRO A 42 11.76 9.60 7.13
CA PRO A 42 10.34 9.22 7.21
C PRO A 42 9.41 10.28 6.64
N LEU A 43 8.30 9.82 6.07
CA LEU A 43 7.26 10.69 5.56
C LEU A 43 6.52 11.39 6.69
N THR A 44 6.28 12.68 6.53
CA THR A 44 5.35 13.42 7.39
C THR A 44 3.91 13.02 7.04
N PRO A 45 2.92 13.30 7.91
CA PRO A 45 1.51 13.04 7.57
C PRO A 45 1.07 13.69 6.26
N ALA A 46 1.51 14.91 5.97
CA ALA A 46 1.22 15.57 4.70
C ALA A 46 1.82 14.81 3.51
N GLU A 47 3.06 14.35 3.65
CA GLU A 47 3.74 13.57 2.60
C GLU A 47 3.09 12.20 2.40
N VAL A 48 2.62 11.56 3.46
CA VAL A 48 1.79 10.33 3.36
C VAL A 48 0.58 10.62 2.49
N GLY A 49 -0.09 11.74 2.68
CA GLY A 49 -1.22 12.17 1.86
C GLY A 49 -0.85 12.36 0.38
N PHE A 50 0.33 12.91 0.09
CA PHE A 50 0.79 13.07 -1.30
C PHE A 50 1.00 11.73 -1.99
N VAL A 51 1.65 10.79 -1.32
CA VAL A 51 1.88 9.45 -1.87
C VAL A 51 0.55 8.73 -2.09
N LYS A 52 -0.35 8.81 -1.12
CA LYS A 52 -1.70 8.24 -1.23
C LYS A 52 -2.44 8.82 -2.43
N GLY A 53 -2.46 10.13 -2.58
CA GLY A 53 -3.14 10.81 -3.69
C GLY A 53 -2.59 10.39 -5.04
N GLN A 54 -1.29 10.22 -5.15
CA GLN A 54 -0.66 9.77 -6.39
C GLN A 54 -1.03 8.33 -6.73
N ILE A 55 -1.05 7.43 -5.74
CA ILE A 55 -1.43 6.04 -5.99
C ILE A 55 -2.91 5.95 -6.36
N LEU A 56 -3.76 6.71 -5.70
CA LEU A 56 -5.18 6.79 -6.06
C LEU A 56 -5.38 7.31 -7.49
N ALA A 57 -4.58 8.28 -7.92
CA ALA A 57 -4.68 8.83 -9.27
C ALA A 57 -4.33 7.83 -10.37
N GLY A 58 -3.54 6.80 -10.07
CA GLY A 58 -3.20 5.73 -11.01
C GLY A 58 -4.25 4.63 -11.13
N ASP A 59 -5.21 4.59 -10.20
CA ASP A 59 -6.29 3.60 -10.23
C ASP A 59 -7.13 3.75 -11.50
N ALA A 60 -7.49 2.62 -12.08
CA ALA A 60 -8.22 2.49 -13.33
C ALA A 60 -7.44 2.92 -14.59
N ARG A 61 -6.28 3.55 -14.45
CA ARG A 61 -5.42 3.93 -15.59
C ARG A 61 -4.33 2.90 -15.85
N TYR A 62 -3.59 2.54 -14.82
CA TYR A 62 -2.43 1.65 -14.92
C TYR A 62 -2.63 0.33 -14.18
N TYR A 63 -3.50 0.34 -13.20
CA TYR A 63 -3.82 -0.81 -12.37
C TYR A 63 -5.22 -0.63 -11.78
N ASP A 64 -5.76 -1.71 -11.25
CA ASP A 64 -6.95 -1.67 -10.43
C ASP A 64 -6.50 -1.75 -8.98
N LEU A 65 -6.74 -0.69 -8.23
CA LEU A 65 -6.34 -0.58 -6.83
C LEU A 65 -7.40 -1.20 -5.93
N ILE A 66 -6.96 -2.05 -5.01
CA ILE A 66 -7.84 -2.68 -4.02
C ILE A 66 -7.72 -1.99 -2.68
N ALA A 67 -6.48 -1.83 -2.20
CA ALA A 67 -6.21 -1.19 -0.92
C ALA A 67 -4.79 -0.66 -0.90
N ILE A 68 -4.55 0.38 -0.11
CA ILE A 68 -3.21 0.87 0.21
C ILE A 68 -3.12 1.25 1.67
N GLN A 69 -1.93 1.09 2.23
CA GLN A 69 -1.57 1.61 3.53
C GLN A 69 -0.19 2.24 3.44
N ILE A 70 -0.13 3.55 3.67
CA ILE A 70 1.13 4.28 3.60
C ILE A 70 1.58 4.60 5.01
N MET A 71 2.72 4.03 5.37
CA MET A 71 3.37 4.21 6.65
C MET A 71 4.49 5.24 6.50
N PRO A 72 5.05 5.76 7.62
CA PRO A 72 6.13 6.75 7.51
C PRO A 72 7.37 6.27 6.75
N ASP A 73 7.67 4.99 6.74
CA ASP A 73 8.90 4.43 6.17
C ASP A 73 8.69 3.39 5.06
N HIS A 74 7.44 3.10 4.71
CA HIS A 74 7.10 2.17 3.64
C HIS A 74 5.63 2.28 3.26
N PHE A 75 5.25 1.64 2.16
CA PHE A 75 3.83 1.43 1.88
C PHE A 75 3.57 -0.01 1.46
N HIS A 76 2.35 -0.44 1.70
CA HIS A 76 1.77 -1.66 1.15
C HIS A 76 0.65 -1.30 0.18
N ALA A 77 0.54 -2.07 -0.88
CA ALA A 77 -0.57 -1.93 -1.81
C ALA A 77 -1.06 -3.30 -2.27
N LEU A 78 -2.36 -3.42 -2.42
CA LEU A 78 -3.01 -4.52 -3.12
C LEU A 78 -3.52 -3.98 -4.44
N LEU A 79 -2.96 -4.46 -5.54
CA LEU A 79 -3.31 -3.96 -6.86
C LEU A 79 -3.17 -5.05 -7.93
N ARG A 80 -3.88 -4.84 -9.02
CA ARG A 80 -3.81 -5.68 -10.21
C ARG A 80 -3.41 -4.80 -11.40
N PRO A 81 -2.23 -5.03 -12.00
CA PRO A 81 -1.86 -4.30 -13.21
C PRO A 81 -2.92 -4.49 -14.30
N ARG A 82 -3.24 -3.42 -15.01
CA ARG A 82 -4.17 -3.50 -16.14
C ARG A 82 -3.48 -4.09 -17.35
N PRO A 83 -4.24 -4.62 -18.34
CA PRO A 83 -3.65 -5.16 -19.56
C PRO A 83 -2.68 -4.19 -20.21
N GLY A 84 -1.51 -4.68 -20.61
CA GLY A 84 -0.45 -3.85 -21.20
C GLY A 84 0.54 -3.26 -20.19
N PHE A 85 0.31 -3.44 -18.90
CA PHE A 85 1.22 -2.97 -17.85
C PHE A 85 1.75 -4.14 -17.04
N SER A 86 3.07 -4.23 -16.90
CA SER A 86 3.69 -5.17 -15.97
C SER A 86 3.70 -4.58 -14.56
N LEU A 87 3.78 -5.44 -13.56
CA LEU A 87 3.94 -4.99 -12.16
C LEU A 87 5.19 -4.12 -12.01
N ARG A 88 6.29 -4.51 -12.65
CA ARG A 88 7.54 -3.74 -12.65
C ARG A 88 7.33 -2.31 -13.15
N ARG A 89 6.61 -2.16 -14.25
CA ARG A 89 6.32 -0.85 -14.83
C ARG A 89 5.42 -0.02 -13.92
N VAL A 90 4.40 -0.64 -13.33
CA VAL A 90 3.51 0.02 -12.36
C VAL A 90 4.32 0.53 -11.17
N MET A 91 5.15 -0.32 -10.57
CA MET A 91 5.94 0.06 -9.40
C MET A 91 6.99 1.12 -9.73
N LYS A 92 7.61 1.04 -10.91
CA LYS A 92 8.55 2.06 -11.38
C LYS A 92 7.87 3.42 -11.52
N GLY A 93 6.64 3.44 -12.03
CA GLY A 93 5.84 4.67 -12.14
C GLY A 93 5.49 5.26 -10.79
N ILE A 94 4.99 4.44 -9.87
CA ILE A 94 4.63 4.89 -8.52
C ILE A 94 5.85 5.46 -7.80
N LYS A 95 6.95 4.72 -7.78
CA LYS A 95 8.18 5.13 -7.09
C LYS A 95 8.81 6.37 -7.73
N GLY A 96 8.84 6.43 -9.06
CA GLY A 96 9.45 7.55 -9.79
C GLY A 96 8.70 8.86 -9.63
N VAL A 97 7.37 8.83 -9.77
CA VAL A 97 6.55 10.05 -9.66
C VAL A 97 6.52 10.53 -8.20
N SER A 98 6.35 9.63 -7.23
CA SER A 98 6.36 10.02 -5.83
C SER A 98 7.71 10.58 -5.40
N ALA A 99 8.82 10.00 -5.87
CA ALA A 99 10.15 10.49 -5.57
C ALA A 99 10.36 11.92 -6.10
N ARG A 100 9.94 12.20 -7.34
CA ARG A 100 10.03 13.55 -7.90
C ARG A 100 9.25 14.57 -7.08
N ARG A 101 8.01 14.25 -6.74
CA ARG A 101 7.16 15.17 -5.97
C ARG A 101 7.67 15.40 -4.56
N LEU A 102 8.12 14.35 -3.88
CA LEU A 102 8.64 14.45 -2.53
C LEU A 102 9.98 15.20 -2.51
N ASN A 103 10.87 14.93 -3.47
CA ASN A 103 12.13 15.65 -3.58
C ASN A 103 11.89 17.14 -3.86
N HIS A 104 10.94 17.47 -4.72
CA HIS A 104 10.57 18.86 -4.97
C HIS A 104 10.05 19.53 -3.69
N HIS A 105 9.17 18.89 -2.97
CA HIS A 105 8.62 19.37 -1.70
C HIS A 105 9.72 19.55 -0.65
N ARG A 106 10.64 18.59 -0.55
CA ARG A 106 11.72 18.58 0.43
C ARG A 106 12.93 19.44 0.00
N ARG A 107 12.94 19.94 -1.24
CA ARG A 107 14.10 20.59 -1.84
C ARG A 107 15.35 19.72 -1.76
N SER A 108 15.17 18.43 -2.04
CA SER A 108 16.21 17.41 -1.99
C SER A 108 16.36 16.71 -3.32
N LYS A 109 17.39 15.88 -3.45
CA LYS A 109 17.70 15.10 -4.65
C LYS A 109 17.99 13.65 -4.27
N GLY A 110 17.97 12.77 -5.26
CA GLY A 110 18.36 11.39 -5.10
C GLY A 110 17.19 10.44 -4.92
N ARG A 111 17.52 9.19 -4.64
CA ARG A 111 16.54 8.12 -4.52
C ARG A 111 15.81 8.21 -3.20
N LEU A 112 14.50 8.18 -3.26
CA LEU A 112 13.63 8.15 -2.09
C LEU A 112 13.29 6.74 -1.66
N TRP A 113 13.07 5.85 -2.61
CA TRP A 113 12.68 4.47 -2.37
C TRP A 113 13.86 3.52 -2.55
N GLN A 114 13.84 2.41 -1.83
CA GLN A 114 14.79 1.32 -2.09
C GLN A 114 14.54 0.78 -3.49
N ASP A 115 15.61 0.31 -4.15
CA ASP A 115 15.53 -0.17 -5.55
C ASP A 115 14.59 -1.35 -5.70
N GLU A 116 14.67 -2.29 -4.77
CA GLU A 116 13.85 -3.47 -4.80
C GLU A 116 12.58 -3.27 -3.98
N SER A 117 11.48 -3.78 -4.49
CA SER A 117 10.21 -3.89 -3.78
C SER A 117 9.92 -5.36 -3.56
N TYR A 118 9.25 -5.67 -2.47
CA TYR A 118 8.73 -7.00 -2.23
C TYR A 118 7.37 -7.12 -2.91
N ASP A 119 7.13 -8.23 -3.59
CA ASP A 119 5.82 -8.53 -4.15
C ASP A 119 5.45 -10.01 -3.96
N ARG A 120 4.15 -10.26 -3.87
CA ARG A 120 3.60 -11.60 -3.74
C ARG A 120 2.27 -11.66 -4.46
N ILE A 121 2.04 -12.73 -5.23
CA ILE A 121 0.74 -12.99 -5.83
C ILE A 121 -0.24 -13.42 -4.74
N VAL A 122 -1.40 -12.77 -4.73
CA VAL A 122 -2.51 -13.13 -3.84
C VAL A 122 -3.31 -14.23 -4.55
N ARG A 123 -3.40 -15.40 -3.93
CA ARG A 123 -3.88 -16.62 -4.58
C ARG A 123 -5.38 -16.85 -4.44
N ASP A 124 -5.98 -16.42 -3.33
CA ASP A 124 -7.38 -16.68 -3.04
C ASP A 124 -8.00 -15.55 -2.22
N GLN A 125 -9.31 -15.62 -2.06
CA GLN A 125 -10.07 -14.60 -1.34
C GLN A 125 -9.67 -14.51 0.13
N GLN A 126 -9.37 -15.63 0.77
CA GLN A 126 -8.93 -15.64 2.16
C GLN A 126 -7.62 -14.87 2.33
N GLU A 127 -6.65 -15.11 1.47
CA GLU A 127 -5.37 -14.40 1.51
C GLU A 127 -5.57 -12.90 1.25
N LEU A 128 -6.46 -12.53 0.32
CA LEU A 128 -6.78 -11.13 0.07
C LEU A 128 -7.31 -10.45 1.34
N GLU A 129 -8.28 -11.08 2.00
CA GLU A 129 -8.89 -10.54 3.22
C GLU A 129 -7.86 -10.43 4.35
N GLU A 130 -6.99 -11.41 4.49
CA GLU A 130 -5.90 -11.40 5.48
C GLU A 130 -4.94 -10.22 5.24
N LYS A 131 -4.58 -9.99 3.98
CA LYS A 131 -3.70 -8.87 3.64
C LYS A 131 -4.36 -7.52 3.88
N ILE A 132 -5.64 -7.38 3.55
CA ILE A 132 -6.38 -6.15 3.83
C ILE A 132 -6.40 -5.87 5.33
N LYS A 133 -6.68 -6.86 6.15
CA LYS A 133 -6.70 -6.72 7.61
C LYS A 133 -5.31 -6.38 8.17
N TYR A 134 -4.29 -7.04 7.68
CA TYR A 134 -2.91 -6.76 8.06
C TYR A 134 -2.57 -5.29 7.78
N MET A 135 -2.88 -4.82 6.59
CA MET A 135 -2.63 -3.43 6.19
C MET A 135 -3.43 -2.44 7.04
N PHE A 136 -4.69 -2.72 7.25
CA PHE A 136 -5.59 -1.88 8.05
C PHE A 136 -5.08 -1.70 9.47
N LEU A 137 -4.62 -2.77 10.10
CA LEU A 137 -4.15 -2.75 11.48
C LEU A 137 -2.68 -2.34 11.62
N ASN A 138 -1.95 -2.21 10.54
CA ASN A 138 -0.52 -1.92 10.57
C ASN A 138 -0.17 -0.68 11.41
N PRO A 139 -0.85 0.47 11.26
CA PRO A 139 -0.53 1.64 12.09
C PRO A 139 -0.89 1.46 13.57
N VAL A 140 -1.85 0.61 13.90
CA VAL A 140 -2.17 0.27 15.29
C VAL A 140 -1.08 -0.61 15.88
N THR A 141 -0.65 -1.63 15.13
CA THR A 141 0.38 -2.58 15.57
C THR A 141 1.68 -1.89 15.95
N VAL A 142 2.05 -0.83 15.22
CA VAL A 142 3.28 -0.07 15.49
C VAL A 142 3.06 1.16 16.38
N GLY A 143 1.85 1.35 16.90
CA GLY A 143 1.57 2.40 17.87
C GLY A 143 1.37 3.81 17.30
N LEU A 144 1.11 3.95 15.98
CA LEU A 144 0.91 5.25 15.36
C LEU A 144 -0.50 5.81 15.59
N THR A 145 -1.49 4.96 15.77
CA THR A 145 -2.87 5.37 15.98
C THR A 145 -3.63 4.29 16.74
N THR A 146 -4.72 4.70 17.38
CA THR A 146 -5.72 3.78 17.94
C THR A 146 -6.98 3.71 17.07
N GLU A 147 -7.03 4.51 15.99
CA GLU A 147 -8.19 4.64 15.10
C GLU A 147 -7.75 4.35 13.66
N PRO A 148 -7.61 3.05 13.28
CA PRO A 148 -7.08 2.69 11.96
C PRO A 148 -7.95 3.17 10.81
N GLU A 149 -9.27 3.27 11.00
CA GLU A 149 -10.20 3.71 9.96
C GLU A 149 -9.99 5.16 9.52
N SER A 150 -9.45 6.01 10.40
CA SER A 150 -9.16 7.41 10.09
C SER A 150 -7.70 7.71 9.83
N TYR A 151 -6.84 6.69 9.81
CA TYR A 151 -5.42 6.89 9.55
C TYR A 151 -5.20 7.40 8.12
N VAL A 152 -4.39 8.46 7.99
CA VAL A 152 -4.22 9.21 6.74
C VAL A 152 -3.74 8.33 5.56
N GLY A 153 -2.94 7.32 5.82
CA GLY A 153 -2.38 6.44 4.79
C GLY A 153 -3.29 5.32 4.33
N TRP A 154 -4.45 5.14 4.95
CA TRP A 154 -5.35 4.03 4.67
C TRP A 154 -6.34 4.33 3.55
N TYR A 155 -6.53 3.36 2.66
CA TYR A 155 -7.61 3.34 1.68
C TYR A 155 -7.95 1.91 1.33
N VAL A 156 -9.23 1.62 1.24
CA VAL A 156 -9.77 0.37 0.68
C VAL A 156 -10.95 0.70 -0.22
N LYS A 157 -11.03 0.00 -1.34
CA LYS A 157 -12.07 0.20 -2.34
C LYS A 157 -13.45 -0.23 -1.84
#